data_00ac0b639981d17691e0e769caed2d7d
#
_entry.id   00ac0b639981d17691e0e769caed2d7d
#
_cell.length_a   1.000
_cell.length_b   1.000
_cell.length_c   1.000
_cell.angle_alpha   90.00
_cell.angle_beta   90.00
_cell.angle_gamma   90.00
#
_symmetry.space_group_name_H-M   'P 1'
#
loop_
_entity.id
_entity.type
_entity.pdbx_description
1 polymer ?
#
loop_
_entity_poly.entity_id
_entity_poly.type
_entity_poly.pdbx_seq_one_letter_code
_entity_poly.pdbx_strand_id
1 'polypeptide(L)'
;MASLENFRLVVFRAVAEQLSFRKAAEELYLTQPAVSLQIKALEEDLGVQLFDRSGAHITITPAGRVLLEYAAQVNALLVQAEHEIVALSGEHVGQLALGASTTIAQYVLPRLLGEFCREYPRVHPTLVSGNTEHIVEAVEKHKISLGFIEGPARRREVKTEPFLEDELVLIASTAHEWAERTSVYCSEIASIPLLMRERGSGTRHVIELALERQDVKRNSLHIVMELDSTEAIKSAVEVGLGVGFVSRWAIAKDLRLGNNFKIVEIEGLTIKRQFLVVYASGPEPQGLALEFRRFIIARAGMQRTLARTRRP
;
A
#
# COMPACT_ATOMS: atom_id res chain seq x y z
N MET A 1 -11.29 -10.70 -23.55
CA MET A 1 -11.24 -9.52 -24.43
C MET A 1 -9.91 -9.53 -25.17
N ALA A 2 -9.84 -9.12 -26.44
CA ALA A 2 -8.58 -8.98 -27.13
C ALA A 2 -7.80 -7.84 -26.48
N SER A 3 -6.57 -8.09 -26.04
CA SER A 3 -5.71 -7.05 -25.47
C SER A 3 -5.29 -6.08 -26.57
N LEU A 4 -5.39 -4.77 -26.32
CA LEU A 4 -4.85 -3.74 -27.19
C LEU A 4 -3.32 -3.67 -27.14
N GLU A 5 -2.70 -4.39 -26.19
CA GLU A 5 -1.24 -4.36 -25.99
C GLU A 5 -0.49 -5.08 -27.10
N ASN A 6 0.67 -4.54 -27.48
CA ASN A 6 1.58 -5.19 -28.43
C ASN A 6 2.08 -6.52 -27.83
N PHE A 7 1.83 -7.64 -28.51
CA PHE A 7 2.17 -8.99 -28.04
C PHE A 7 3.65 -9.15 -27.68
N ARG A 8 4.58 -8.49 -28.39
CA ARG A 8 6.01 -8.55 -28.05
C ARG A 8 6.33 -7.87 -26.72
N LEU A 9 5.61 -6.80 -26.37
CA LEU A 9 5.77 -6.13 -25.06
C LEU A 9 5.20 -7.00 -23.94
N VAL A 10 4.09 -7.71 -24.19
CA VAL A 10 3.55 -8.69 -23.22
C VAL A 10 4.58 -9.79 -22.92
N VAL A 11 5.14 -10.38 -23.97
CA VAL A 11 6.17 -11.44 -23.85
C VAL A 11 7.43 -10.89 -23.13
N PHE A 12 7.86 -9.70 -23.48
CA PHE A 12 9.02 -9.07 -22.86
C PHE A 12 8.81 -8.84 -21.35
N ARG A 13 7.66 -8.32 -20.96
CA ARG A 13 7.33 -8.11 -19.53
C ARG A 13 7.32 -9.41 -18.76
N ALA A 14 6.67 -10.46 -19.28
CA ALA A 14 6.63 -11.77 -18.63
C ALA A 14 8.05 -12.35 -18.42
N VAL A 15 8.94 -12.23 -19.42
CA VAL A 15 10.35 -12.67 -19.25
C VAL A 15 11.09 -11.82 -18.25
N ALA A 16 10.87 -10.50 -18.23
CA ALA A 16 11.52 -9.57 -17.29
C ALA A 16 11.07 -9.78 -15.83
N GLU A 17 9.82 -10.13 -15.61
CA GLU A 17 9.27 -10.42 -14.28
C GLU A 17 9.72 -11.79 -13.75
N GLN A 18 9.74 -12.80 -14.61
CA GLN A 18 10.12 -14.15 -14.24
C GLN A 18 11.64 -14.42 -14.26
N LEU A 19 12.42 -13.56 -14.94
CA LEU A 19 13.83 -13.81 -15.27
C LEU A 19 14.08 -15.22 -15.80
N SER A 20 13.10 -15.76 -16.54
CA SER A 20 13.09 -17.12 -17.05
C SER A 20 12.19 -17.24 -18.28
N PHE A 21 12.77 -17.58 -19.42
CA PHE A 21 12.01 -17.82 -20.66
C PHE A 21 11.01 -18.98 -20.53
N ARG A 22 11.37 -20.02 -19.77
CA ARG A 22 10.49 -21.17 -19.53
C ARG A 22 9.27 -20.78 -18.69
N LYS A 23 9.49 -20.10 -17.55
CA LYS A 23 8.39 -19.66 -16.69
C LYS A 23 7.47 -18.65 -17.39
N ALA A 24 8.04 -17.71 -18.15
CA ALA A 24 7.26 -16.79 -18.96
C ALA A 24 6.42 -17.51 -20.02
N ALA A 25 6.96 -18.57 -20.64
CA ALA A 25 6.23 -19.39 -21.59
C ALA A 25 5.05 -20.15 -20.92
N GLU A 26 5.27 -20.71 -19.74
CA GLU A 26 4.23 -21.35 -18.93
C GLU A 26 3.11 -20.36 -18.57
N GLU A 27 3.47 -19.17 -18.12
CA GLU A 27 2.53 -18.10 -17.75
C GLU A 27 1.68 -17.63 -18.94
N LEU A 28 2.30 -17.49 -20.11
CA LEU A 28 1.63 -17.02 -21.33
C LEU A 28 0.97 -18.13 -22.15
N TYR A 29 1.01 -19.36 -21.68
CA TYR A 29 0.53 -20.55 -22.43
C TYR A 29 1.19 -20.70 -23.81
N LEU A 30 2.49 -20.40 -23.90
CA LEU A 30 3.31 -20.49 -25.10
C LEU A 30 4.39 -21.56 -24.95
N THR A 31 5.07 -21.86 -26.08
CA THR A 31 6.30 -22.63 -26.03
C THR A 31 7.51 -21.73 -25.77
N GLN A 32 8.54 -22.25 -25.09
CA GLN A 32 9.76 -21.46 -24.84
C GLN A 32 10.43 -20.96 -26.15
N PRO A 33 10.50 -21.74 -27.25
CA PRO A 33 10.99 -21.24 -28.53
C PRO A 33 10.18 -20.04 -29.07
N ALA A 34 8.85 -20.05 -28.91
CA ALA A 34 8.01 -18.94 -29.33
C ALA A 34 8.33 -17.66 -28.53
N VAL A 35 8.47 -17.76 -27.21
CA VAL A 35 8.89 -16.65 -26.35
C VAL A 35 10.27 -16.14 -26.78
N SER A 36 11.24 -17.04 -27.01
CA SER A 36 12.60 -16.67 -27.44
C SER A 36 12.61 -15.95 -28.78
N LEU A 37 11.76 -16.37 -29.73
CA LEU A 37 11.64 -15.73 -31.05
C LEU A 37 11.07 -14.30 -30.92
N GLN A 38 10.05 -14.09 -30.08
CA GLN A 38 9.47 -12.76 -29.87
C GLN A 38 10.47 -11.79 -29.22
N ILE A 39 11.24 -12.25 -28.23
CA ILE A 39 12.29 -11.43 -27.62
C ILE A 39 13.39 -11.11 -28.62
N LYS A 40 13.85 -12.10 -29.37
CA LYS A 40 14.88 -11.88 -30.41
C LYS A 40 14.43 -10.85 -31.45
N ALA A 41 13.20 -10.97 -31.94
CA ALA A 41 12.64 -10.01 -32.91
C ALA A 41 12.55 -8.60 -32.31
N LEU A 42 12.22 -8.46 -31.02
CA LEU A 42 12.18 -7.17 -30.34
C LEU A 42 13.58 -6.58 -30.15
N GLU A 43 14.58 -7.41 -29.83
CA GLU A 43 15.99 -7.02 -29.72
C GLU A 43 16.57 -6.61 -31.08
N GLU A 44 16.19 -7.28 -32.15
CA GLU A 44 16.55 -6.95 -33.53
C GLU A 44 15.94 -5.60 -33.98
N ASP A 45 14.65 -5.38 -33.69
CA ASP A 45 13.97 -4.11 -34.02
C ASP A 45 14.60 -2.91 -33.30
N LEU A 46 15.06 -3.11 -32.07
CA LEU A 46 15.68 -2.06 -31.24
C LEU A 46 17.19 -1.94 -31.44
N GLY A 47 17.84 -2.93 -32.08
CA GLY A 47 19.30 -2.99 -32.29
C GLY A 47 20.10 -3.17 -30.99
N VAL A 48 19.48 -3.60 -29.89
CA VAL A 48 20.12 -3.79 -28.59
C VAL A 48 19.59 -5.04 -27.90
N GLN A 49 20.43 -5.67 -27.06
CA GLN A 49 19.99 -6.77 -26.22
C GLN A 49 19.25 -6.25 -24.99
N LEU A 50 18.12 -6.89 -24.66
CA LEU A 50 17.28 -6.57 -23.50
C LEU A 50 17.59 -7.50 -22.32
N PHE A 51 18.11 -8.69 -22.61
CA PHE A 51 18.52 -9.66 -21.60
C PHE A 51 19.97 -10.10 -21.81
N ASP A 52 20.73 -10.18 -20.72
CA ASP A 52 22.03 -10.84 -20.71
C ASP A 52 21.84 -12.33 -20.38
N ARG A 53 22.34 -13.18 -21.27
CA ARG A 53 22.26 -14.65 -21.20
C ARG A 53 23.63 -15.30 -21.03
N SER A 54 24.69 -14.52 -20.83
CA SER A 54 26.06 -15.00 -20.77
C SER A 54 26.38 -15.73 -19.46
N GLY A 55 25.59 -15.52 -18.40
CA GLY A 55 25.78 -16.13 -17.09
C GLY A 55 24.90 -17.35 -16.84
N ALA A 56 25.02 -17.93 -15.65
CA ALA A 56 24.18 -19.04 -15.19
C ALA A 56 22.69 -18.66 -15.04
N HIS A 57 22.40 -17.39 -14.91
CA HIS A 57 21.05 -16.83 -14.77
C HIS A 57 20.86 -15.69 -15.75
N ILE A 58 19.64 -15.57 -16.26
CA ILE A 58 19.24 -14.46 -17.13
C ILE A 58 19.11 -13.20 -16.28
N THR A 59 19.69 -12.11 -16.76
CA THR A 59 19.55 -10.79 -16.13
C THR A 59 19.06 -9.76 -17.14
N ILE A 60 18.36 -8.73 -16.66
CA ILE A 60 17.88 -7.67 -17.50
C ILE A 60 19.00 -6.62 -17.72
N THR A 61 19.22 -6.22 -18.96
CA THR A 61 20.23 -5.21 -19.33
C THR A 61 19.77 -3.80 -18.93
N PRO A 62 20.64 -2.77 -18.96
CA PRO A 62 20.22 -1.38 -18.83
C PRO A 62 19.12 -0.97 -19.82
N ALA A 63 19.25 -1.38 -21.11
CA ALA A 63 18.23 -1.14 -22.12
C ALA A 63 16.90 -1.86 -21.79
N GLY A 64 16.97 -3.10 -21.30
CA GLY A 64 15.80 -3.85 -20.86
C GLY A 64 15.09 -3.16 -19.70
N ARG A 65 15.81 -2.59 -18.73
CA ARG A 65 15.20 -1.84 -17.62
C ARG A 65 14.43 -0.62 -18.10
N VAL A 66 15.02 0.15 -19.04
CA VAL A 66 14.33 1.30 -19.65
C VAL A 66 13.05 0.85 -20.36
N LEU A 67 13.14 -0.21 -21.19
CA LEU A 67 11.96 -0.71 -21.90
C LEU A 67 10.90 -1.23 -20.92
N LEU A 68 11.27 -1.89 -19.81
CA LEU A 68 10.32 -2.42 -18.82
C LEU A 68 9.51 -1.29 -18.17
N GLU A 69 10.17 -0.18 -17.87
CA GLU A 69 9.51 0.99 -17.30
C GLU A 69 8.48 1.58 -18.27
N TYR A 70 8.85 1.79 -19.53
CA TYR A 70 7.92 2.30 -20.54
C TYR A 70 6.84 1.29 -20.93
N ALA A 71 7.14 0.01 -20.99
CA ALA A 71 6.15 -1.03 -21.27
C ALA A 71 5.06 -1.08 -20.18
N ALA A 72 5.43 -0.87 -18.91
CA ALA A 72 4.46 -0.76 -17.83
C ALA A 72 3.53 0.46 -17.99
N GLN A 73 4.09 1.61 -18.39
CA GLN A 73 3.30 2.83 -18.65
C GLN A 73 2.35 2.65 -19.85
N VAL A 74 2.83 2.06 -20.95
CA VAL A 74 2.00 1.76 -22.14
C VAL A 74 0.85 0.83 -21.76
N ASN A 75 1.11 -0.24 -21.02
CA ASN A 75 0.05 -1.14 -20.58
C ASN A 75 -0.99 -0.41 -19.70
N ALA A 76 -0.55 0.43 -18.76
CA ALA A 76 -1.45 1.20 -17.92
C ALA A 76 -2.35 2.13 -18.76
N LEU A 77 -1.80 2.78 -19.80
CA LEU A 77 -2.56 3.63 -20.73
C LEU A 77 -3.57 2.82 -21.55
N LEU A 78 -3.22 1.62 -22.01
CA LEU A 78 -4.12 0.77 -22.80
C LEU A 78 -5.28 0.25 -21.93
N VAL A 79 -5.00 -0.21 -20.71
CA VAL A 79 -6.03 -0.58 -19.73
C VAL A 79 -6.95 0.62 -19.43
N GLN A 80 -6.38 1.81 -19.31
CA GLN A 80 -7.15 3.04 -19.13
C GLN A 80 -8.07 3.31 -20.33
N ALA A 81 -7.55 3.22 -21.56
CA ALA A 81 -8.34 3.40 -22.76
C ALA A 81 -9.49 2.40 -22.88
N GLU A 82 -9.25 1.12 -22.57
CA GLU A 82 -10.29 0.10 -22.51
C GLU A 82 -11.40 0.48 -21.52
N HIS A 83 -11.03 0.95 -20.32
CA HIS A 83 -11.99 1.40 -19.32
C HIS A 83 -12.80 2.62 -19.78
N GLU A 84 -12.17 3.59 -20.44
CA GLU A 84 -12.85 4.78 -20.97
C GLU A 84 -13.83 4.42 -22.08
N ILE A 85 -13.43 3.53 -23.00
CA ILE A 85 -14.32 3.02 -24.06
C ILE A 85 -15.55 2.33 -23.46
N VAL A 86 -15.35 1.48 -22.43
CA VAL A 86 -16.47 0.81 -21.74
C VAL A 86 -17.32 1.81 -20.99
N ALA A 87 -16.75 2.85 -20.38
CA ALA A 87 -17.49 3.90 -19.67
C ALA A 87 -18.40 4.71 -20.60
N LEU A 88 -18.05 4.85 -21.90
CA LEU A 88 -18.94 5.48 -22.90
C LEU A 88 -20.26 4.75 -23.06
N SER A 89 -20.34 3.45 -22.75
CA SER A 89 -21.58 2.69 -22.73
C SER A 89 -22.40 2.88 -21.45
N GLY A 90 -21.97 3.72 -20.52
CA GLY A 90 -22.62 3.94 -19.22
C GLY A 90 -22.37 2.82 -18.22
N GLU A 91 -21.48 1.90 -18.52
CA GLU A 91 -21.19 0.72 -17.70
C GLU A 91 -19.82 0.79 -17.07
N HIS A 92 -19.76 0.80 -15.73
CA HIS A 92 -18.51 0.63 -14.97
C HIS A 92 -18.20 -0.86 -14.85
N VAL A 93 -17.30 -1.37 -15.69
CA VAL A 93 -16.91 -2.79 -15.74
C VAL A 93 -15.40 -2.90 -15.83
N GLY A 94 -14.79 -3.87 -15.16
CA GLY A 94 -13.38 -4.20 -15.33
C GLY A 94 -12.59 -4.39 -14.05
N GLN A 95 -11.28 -4.49 -14.20
CA GLN A 95 -10.33 -4.66 -13.10
C GLN A 95 -9.97 -3.30 -12.49
N LEU A 96 -9.92 -3.23 -11.16
CA LEU A 96 -9.47 -2.08 -10.40
C LEU A 96 -8.27 -2.48 -9.53
N ALA A 97 -7.05 -2.22 -10.01
CA ALA A 97 -5.83 -2.56 -9.30
C ALA A 97 -5.48 -1.51 -8.24
N LEU A 98 -5.53 -1.90 -6.99
CA LEU A 98 -5.30 -1.06 -5.81
C LEU A 98 -4.15 -1.60 -4.97
N GLY A 99 -3.47 -0.70 -4.26
CA GLY A 99 -2.52 -1.06 -3.23
C GLY A 99 -2.79 -0.27 -1.96
N ALA A 100 -2.52 -0.87 -0.80
CA ALA A 100 -2.67 -0.14 0.45
C ALA A 100 -1.67 -0.57 1.51
N SER A 101 -1.27 0.38 2.36
CA SER A 101 -0.54 0.06 3.57
C SER A 101 -1.39 -0.82 4.50
N THR A 102 -0.70 -1.65 5.30
CA THR A 102 -1.32 -2.76 6.03
C THR A 102 -2.53 -2.36 6.87
N THR A 103 -2.48 -1.25 7.59
CA THR A 103 -3.62 -0.77 8.38
C THR A 103 -4.82 -0.42 7.50
N ILE A 104 -4.58 0.30 6.40
CA ILE A 104 -5.66 0.72 5.49
C ILE A 104 -6.24 -0.49 4.77
N ALA A 105 -5.39 -1.42 4.30
CA ALA A 105 -5.82 -2.63 3.62
C ALA A 105 -6.69 -3.54 4.49
N GLN A 106 -6.36 -3.64 5.78
CA GLN A 106 -7.04 -4.56 6.69
C GLN A 106 -8.29 -3.97 7.35
N TYR A 107 -8.29 -2.68 7.69
CA TYR A 107 -9.32 -2.12 8.57
C TYR A 107 -10.20 -1.03 7.93
N VAL A 108 -9.76 -0.44 6.82
CA VAL A 108 -10.46 0.69 6.19
C VAL A 108 -11.05 0.30 4.83
N LEU A 109 -10.20 -0.14 3.90
CA LEU A 109 -10.62 -0.40 2.52
C LEU A 109 -11.65 -1.51 2.35
N PRO A 110 -11.65 -2.63 3.10
CA PRO A 110 -12.64 -3.70 2.87
C PRO A 110 -14.09 -3.22 2.94
N ARG A 111 -14.38 -2.33 3.88
CA ARG A 111 -15.72 -1.72 3.99
C ARG A 111 -16.04 -0.84 2.80
N LEU A 112 -15.13 0.05 2.42
CA LEU A 112 -15.31 0.99 1.30
C LEU A 112 -15.41 0.25 -0.03
N LEU A 113 -14.61 -0.80 -0.23
CA LEU A 113 -14.69 -1.67 -1.39
C LEU A 113 -16.04 -2.43 -1.44
N GLY A 114 -16.50 -2.93 -0.31
CA GLY A 114 -17.81 -3.58 -0.24
C GLY A 114 -18.97 -2.63 -0.56
N GLU A 115 -18.88 -1.36 -0.19
CA GLU A 115 -19.85 -0.33 -0.57
C GLU A 115 -19.75 0.00 -2.08
N PHE A 116 -18.53 0.15 -2.60
CA PHE A 116 -18.27 0.44 -4.00
C PHE A 116 -18.73 -0.69 -4.94
N CYS A 117 -18.40 -1.95 -4.62
CA CYS A 117 -18.82 -3.09 -5.43
C CYS A 117 -20.33 -3.32 -5.43
N ARG A 118 -21.07 -2.86 -4.40
CA ARG A 118 -22.53 -2.87 -4.43
C ARG A 118 -23.11 -1.83 -5.39
N GLU A 119 -22.45 -0.69 -5.52
CA GLU A 119 -22.81 0.36 -6.46
C GLU A 119 -22.39 0.01 -7.91
N TYR A 120 -21.24 -0.69 -8.04
CA TYR A 120 -20.63 -1.10 -9.31
C TYR A 120 -20.38 -2.62 -9.35
N PRO A 121 -21.43 -3.47 -9.51
CA PRO A 121 -21.30 -4.93 -9.30
C PRO A 121 -20.45 -5.66 -10.34
N ARG A 122 -20.12 -5.02 -11.46
CA ARG A 122 -19.24 -5.60 -12.51
C ARG A 122 -17.78 -5.13 -12.41
N VAL A 123 -17.43 -4.43 -11.35
CA VAL A 123 -16.04 -4.07 -11.04
C VAL A 123 -15.41 -5.15 -10.19
N HIS A 124 -14.19 -5.56 -10.57
CA HIS A 124 -13.41 -6.56 -9.85
C HIS A 124 -12.15 -5.91 -9.25
N PRO A 125 -12.20 -5.43 -8.00
CA PRO A 125 -11.03 -4.86 -7.36
C PRO A 125 -10.03 -5.94 -6.97
N THR A 126 -8.75 -5.66 -7.21
CA THR A 126 -7.62 -6.37 -6.64
C THR A 126 -6.90 -5.46 -5.66
N LEU A 127 -6.54 -5.96 -4.49
CA LEU A 127 -5.89 -5.18 -3.45
C LEU A 127 -4.58 -5.84 -3.03
N VAL A 128 -3.47 -5.17 -3.31
CA VAL A 128 -2.14 -5.56 -2.83
C VAL A 128 -1.84 -4.83 -1.53
N SER A 129 -1.36 -5.56 -0.52
CA SER A 129 -0.95 -4.99 0.76
C SER A 129 0.57 -4.93 0.87
N GLY A 130 1.09 -3.85 1.48
CA GLY A 130 2.51 -3.67 1.75
C GLY A 130 2.74 -2.53 2.76
N ASN A 131 3.97 -2.10 2.96
CA ASN A 131 4.22 -0.87 3.70
C ASN A 131 4.12 0.37 2.80
N THR A 132 4.19 1.56 3.37
CA THR A 132 4.07 2.82 2.61
C THR A 132 5.05 2.90 1.44
N GLU A 133 6.31 2.49 1.66
CA GLU A 133 7.36 2.55 0.63
C GLU A 133 7.05 1.62 -0.55
N HIS A 134 6.64 0.38 -0.28
CA HIS A 134 6.24 -0.59 -1.31
C HIS A 134 5.03 -0.11 -2.14
N ILE A 135 4.03 0.50 -1.48
CA ILE A 135 2.85 1.01 -2.18
C ILE A 135 3.18 2.20 -3.07
N VAL A 136 4.02 3.13 -2.57
CA VAL A 136 4.48 4.27 -3.38
C VAL A 136 5.27 3.79 -4.59
N GLU A 137 6.19 2.84 -4.41
CA GLU A 137 6.95 2.23 -5.51
C GLU A 137 6.06 1.52 -6.54
N ALA A 138 5.01 0.82 -6.08
CA ALA A 138 4.06 0.16 -6.98
C ALA A 138 3.25 1.17 -7.81
N VAL A 139 2.91 2.33 -7.25
CA VAL A 139 2.28 3.45 -7.97
C VAL A 139 3.24 4.05 -8.99
N GLU A 140 4.49 4.35 -8.60
CA GLU A 140 5.51 4.89 -9.49
C GLU A 140 5.76 4.00 -10.70
N LYS A 141 5.79 2.69 -10.47
CA LYS A 141 6.00 1.67 -11.52
C LYS A 141 4.72 1.30 -12.27
N HIS A 142 3.63 2.04 -12.08
CA HIS A 142 2.32 1.80 -12.70
C HIS A 142 1.79 0.35 -12.54
N LYS A 143 2.22 -0.37 -11.49
CA LYS A 143 1.71 -1.71 -11.14
C LYS A 143 0.31 -1.66 -10.54
N ILE A 144 -0.05 -0.54 -9.92
CA ILE A 144 -1.36 -0.24 -9.37
C ILE A 144 -1.81 1.15 -9.79
N SER A 145 -3.11 1.32 -9.96
CA SER A 145 -3.69 2.60 -10.40
C SER A 145 -3.81 3.61 -9.26
N LEU A 146 -4.14 3.13 -8.06
CA LEU A 146 -4.26 3.93 -6.84
C LEU A 146 -3.59 3.20 -5.67
N GLY A 147 -2.85 3.95 -4.87
CA GLY A 147 -2.33 3.51 -3.59
C GLY A 147 -3.02 4.22 -2.43
N PHE A 148 -3.00 3.62 -1.24
CA PHE A 148 -3.51 4.17 0.01
C PHE A 148 -2.44 4.03 1.08
N ILE A 149 -1.97 5.14 1.63
CA ILE A 149 -0.79 5.16 2.51
C ILE A 149 -1.03 5.90 3.82
N GLU A 150 -0.19 5.59 4.80
CA GLU A 150 -0.22 6.10 6.16
C GLU A 150 0.93 7.08 6.39
N GLY A 151 0.72 8.34 6.10
CA GLY A 151 1.74 9.36 6.26
C GLY A 151 2.35 9.84 4.94
N PRO A 152 3.28 10.78 4.97
CA PRO A 152 3.74 11.48 3.78
C PRO A 152 4.57 10.59 2.86
N ALA A 153 4.21 10.58 1.58
CA ALA A 153 5.10 10.12 0.51
C ALA A 153 6.07 11.26 0.18
N ARG A 154 7.38 11.04 0.38
CA ARG A 154 8.42 12.04 0.07
C ARG A 154 9.04 11.80 -1.31
N ARG A 155 8.20 11.59 -2.34
CA ARG A 155 8.66 11.36 -3.70
C ARG A 155 7.95 12.32 -4.67
N ARG A 156 8.71 12.87 -5.62
CA ARG A 156 8.20 13.84 -6.60
C ARG A 156 7.33 13.20 -7.68
N GLU A 157 7.50 11.91 -7.88
CA GLU A 157 6.87 11.10 -8.90
C GLU A 157 5.43 10.72 -8.56
N VAL A 158 4.97 11.06 -7.34
CA VAL A 158 3.60 10.77 -6.90
C VAL A 158 2.91 12.01 -6.34
N LYS A 159 1.59 12.06 -6.51
CA LYS A 159 0.68 13.00 -5.87
C LYS A 159 -0.07 12.31 -4.75
N THR A 160 -0.35 13.07 -3.69
CA THR A 160 -1.10 12.56 -2.54
C THR A 160 -2.26 13.47 -2.19
N GLU A 161 -3.37 12.87 -1.76
CA GLU A 161 -4.58 13.58 -1.34
C GLU A 161 -5.13 12.95 -0.04
N PRO A 162 -5.40 13.74 1.02
CA PRO A 162 -5.93 13.20 2.26
C PRO A 162 -7.39 12.79 2.11
N PHE A 163 -7.74 11.58 2.59
CA PHE A 163 -9.12 11.11 2.57
C PHE A 163 -9.70 10.80 3.96
N LEU A 164 -8.90 10.35 4.92
CA LEU A 164 -9.40 9.98 6.24
C LEU A 164 -8.39 10.33 7.33
N GLU A 165 -8.91 10.71 8.52
CA GLU A 165 -8.08 10.94 9.70
C GLU A 165 -7.93 9.66 10.52
N ASP A 166 -6.75 9.49 11.11
CA ASP A 166 -6.43 8.40 12.03
C ASP A 166 -5.66 8.92 13.24
N GLU A 167 -5.75 8.17 14.32
CA GLU A 167 -5.00 8.39 15.54
C GLU A 167 -4.23 7.13 15.89
N LEU A 168 -2.93 7.28 16.16
CA LEU A 168 -2.11 6.21 16.70
C LEU A 168 -2.19 6.26 18.22
N VAL A 169 -2.52 5.13 18.81
CA VAL A 169 -2.62 4.96 20.26
C VAL A 169 -1.59 3.95 20.73
N LEU A 170 -1.04 4.18 21.92
CA LEU A 170 -0.17 3.22 22.57
C LEU A 170 -1.06 2.16 23.25
N ILE A 171 -0.73 0.89 23.01
CA ILE A 171 -1.42 -0.24 23.64
C ILE A 171 -0.45 -1.05 24.50
N ALA A 172 -0.97 -1.55 25.60
CA ALA A 172 -0.30 -2.50 26.50
C ALA A 172 -1.24 -3.69 26.76
N SER A 173 -0.67 -4.84 27.14
CA SER A 173 -1.46 -5.97 27.65
C SER A 173 -2.18 -5.56 28.93
N THR A 174 -3.36 -6.14 29.18
CA THR A 174 -4.08 -5.93 30.44
C THR A 174 -3.30 -6.41 31.68
N ALA A 175 -2.30 -7.28 31.50
CA ALA A 175 -1.40 -7.74 32.58
C ALA A 175 -0.15 -6.83 32.73
N HIS A 176 0.03 -5.83 31.87
CA HIS A 176 1.16 -4.91 31.92
C HIS A 176 0.99 -3.88 33.03
N GLU A 177 2.07 -3.48 33.71
CA GLU A 177 2.03 -2.49 34.80
C GLU A 177 1.39 -1.15 34.39
N TRP A 178 1.48 -0.76 33.11
CA TRP A 178 0.85 0.46 32.58
C TRP A 178 -0.66 0.31 32.37
N ALA A 179 -1.21 -0.89 32.42
CA ALA A 179 -2.65 -1.10 32.22
C ALA A 179 -3.52 -0.49 33.35
N GLU A 180 -2.94 -0.31 34.53
CA GLU A 180 -3.62 0.33 35.66
C GLU A 180 -3.35 1.83 35.79
N ARG A 181 -2.43 2.35 35.00
CA ARG A 181 -2.07 3.79 34.99
C ARG A 181 -3.03 4.57 34.12
N THR A 182 -3.37 5.77 34.55
CA THR A 182 -4.19 6.70 33.77
C THR A 182 -3.40 7.25 32.58
N SER A 183 -2.11 7.56 32.79
CA SER A 183 -1.22 8.08 31.78
C SER A 183 0.23 7.76 32.10
N VAL A 184 1.10 7.93 31.09
CA VAL A 184 2.56 7.82 31.18
C VAL A 184 3.22 9.05 30.58
N TYR A 185 4.41 9.40 31.01
CA TYR A 185 5.21 10.44 30.35
C TYR A 185 5.85 9.91 29.08
N CYS A 186 6.01 10.78 28.09
CA CYS A 186 6.66 10.41 26.82
C CYS A 186 8.08 9.89 27.01
N SER A 187 8.82 10.42 27.99
CA SER A 187 10.17 9.98 28.34
C SER A 187 10.25 8.52 28.82
N GLU A 188 9.19 7.99 29.44
CA GLU A 188 9.14 6.61 29.93
C GLU A 188 9.13 5.58 28.77
N ILE A 189 8.69 6.00 27.58
CA ILE A 189 8.63 5.14 26.37
C ILE A 189 10.04 4.70 25.97
N ALA A 190 11.06 5.50 26.24
CA ALA A 190 12.43 5.17 25.91
C ALA A 190 12.99 3.97 26.70
N SER A 191 12.47 3.73 27.89
CA SER A 191 12.96 2.69 28.83
C SER A 191 12.17 1.39 28.82
N ILE A 192 10.99 1.37 28.18
CA ILE A 192 10.13 0.20 28.13
C ILE A 192 10.38 -0.64 26.87
N PRO A 193 10.23 -1.98 26.90
CA PRO A 193 10.23 -2.81 25.71
C PRO A 193 9.20 -2.33 24.70
N LEU A 194 9.66 -1.79 23.53
CA LEU A 194 8.82 -1.25 22.50
C LEU A 194 8.81 -2.16 21.28
N LEU A 195 7.60 -2.49 20.84
CA LEU A 195 7.35 -3.20 19.59
C LEU A 195 7.12 -2.18 18.48
N MET A 196 7.90 -2.25 17.42
CA MET A 196 7.88 -1.25 16.37
C MET A 196 7.60 -1.88 15.00
N ARG A 197 7.00 -1.11 14.12
CA ARG A 197 6.87 -1.48 12.71
C ARG A 197 8.23 -1.46 12.01
N GLU A 198 8.31 -2.21 10.95
CA GLU A 198 9.48 -2.31 10.07
C GLU A 198 9.86 -0.96 9.43
N ARG A 199 11.09 -0.87 8.91
CA ARG A 199 11.54 0.29 8.11
C ARG A 199 10.73 0.39 6.83
N GLY A 200 10.45 1.63 6.37
CA GLY A 200 9.56 1.88 5.23
C GLY A 200 8.07 1.96 5.63
N SER A 201 7.70 1.62 6.87
CA SER A 201 6.36 1.81 7.40
C SER A 201 6.06 3.29 7.67
N GLY A 202 4.95 3.78 7.11
CA GLY A 202 4.43 5.12 7.40
C GLY A 202 4.03 5.28 8.86
N THR A 203 3.51 4.22 9.49
CA THR A 203 3.20 4.19 10.93
C THR A 203 4.45 4.45 11.75
N ARG A 204 5.53 3.69 11.51
CA ARG A 204 6.81 3.92 12.19
C ARG A 204 7.29 5.35 12.04
N HIS A 205 7.28 5.86 10.82
CA HIS A 205 7.74 7.22 10.54
C HIS A 205 6.99 8.29 11.33
N VAL A 206 5.65 8.16 11.40
CA VAL A 206 4.81 9.09 12.15
C VAL A 206 5.08 9.01 13.66
N ILE A 207 5.25 7.80 14.21
CA ILE A 207 5.59 7.59 15.62
C ILE A 207 6.93 8.25 15.95
N GLU A 208 7.98 7.92 15.17
CA GLU A 208 9.31 8.45 15.39
C GLU A 208 9.33 9.99 15.37
N LEU A 209 8.66 10.62 14.41
CA LEU A 209 8.53 12.08 14.35
C LEU A 209 7.75 12.67 15.53
N ALA A 210 6.72 11.98 16.02
CA ALA A 210 5.93 12.44 17.15
C ALA A 210 6.74 12.37 18.46
N LEU A 211 7.50 11.30 18.67
CA LEU A 211 8.36 11.12 19.83
C LEU A 211 9.56 12.10 19.80
N GLU A 212 10.17 12.33 18.64
CA GLU A 212 11.26 13.31 18.47
C GLU A 212 10.82 14.74 18.83
N ARG A 213 9.57 15.11 18.56
CA ARG A 213 8.99 16.42 18.97
C ARG A 213 8.81 16.56 20.49
N GLN A 214 8.87 15.46 21.22
CA GLN A 214 8.84 15.36 22.67
C GLN A 214 10.22 15.05 23.26
N ASP A 215 11.29 15.36 22.52
CA ASP A 215 12.69 15.14 22.89
C ASP A 215 13.10 13.65 23.12
N VAL A 216 12.24 12.71 22.73
CA VAL A 216 12.57 11.27 22.76
C VAL A 216 13.20 10.86 21.42
N LYS A 217 14.52 10.68 21.44
CA LYS A 217 15.31 10.36 20.25
C LYS A 217 15.11 8.91 19.81
N ARG A 218 15.11 8.67 18.48
CA ARG A 218 14.95 7.33 17.89
C ARG A 218 15.95 6.31 18.44
N ASN A 219 17.19 6.71 18.64
CA ASN A 219 18.26 5.82 19.14
C ASN A 219 18.20 5.58 20.65
N SER A 220 17.35 6.28 21.40
CA SER A 220 17.10 6.01 22.81
C SER A 220 15.95 5.01 23.04
N LEU A 221 15.19 4.67 22.00
CA LEU A 221 14.07 3.72 22.11
C LEU A 221 14.57 2.29 22.29
N HIS A 222 14.05 1.60 23.29
CA HIS A 222 14.33 0.19 23.54
C HIS A 222 13.45 -0.70 22.64
N ILE A 223 13.76 -0.74 21.33
CA ILE A 223 13.03 -1.58 20.37
C ILE A 223 13.46 -3.03 20.55
N VAL A 224 12.59 -3.87 21.07
CA VAL A 224 12.85 -5.30 21.31
C VAL A 224 12.47 -6.18 20.12
N MET A 225 11.56 -5.70 19.25
CA MET A 225 11.15 -6.44 18.07
C MET A 225 10.65 -5.48 16.97
N GLU A 226 11.03 -5.75 15.72
CA GLU A 226 10.47 -5.10 14.53
C GLU A 226 9.51 -6.09 13.82
N LEU A 227 8.30 -5.63 13.50
CA LEU A 227 7.22 -6.44 12.93
C LEU A 227 6.61 -5.73 11.72
N ASP A 228 6.23 -6.49 10.71
CA ASP A 228 5.77 -5.98 9.40
C ASP A 228 4.26 -5.80 9.31
N SER A 229 3.51 -6.12 10.35
CA SER A 229 2.06 -5.94 10.36
C SER A 229 1.51 -5.43 11.69
N THR A 230 0.37 -4.75 11.62
CA THR A 230 -0.36 -4.26 12.80
C THR A 230 -0.89 -5.41 13.65
N GLU A 231 -1.33 -6.52 13.02
CA GLU A 231 -1.80 -7.71 13.76
C GLU A 231 -0.66 -8.40 14.52
N ALA A 232 0.56 -8.44 13.92
CA ALA A 232 1.73 -8.99 14.62
C ALA A 232 2.11 -8.13 15.85
N ILE A 233 2.03 -6.78 15.73
CA ILE A 233 2.20 -5.89 16.91
C ILE A 233 1.16 -6.19 17.98
N LYS A 234 -0.13 -6.29 17.64
CA LYS A 234 -1.20 -6.59 18.58
C LYS A 234 -0.95 -7.92 19.30
N SER A 235 -0.66 -8.98 18.54
CA SER A 235 -0.39 -10.30 19.10
C SER A 235 0.81 -10.32 20.03
N ALA A 236 1.88 -9.60 19.69
CA ALA A 236 3.08 -9.49 20.53
C ALA A 236 2.82 -8.70 21.82
N VAL A 237 1.99 -7.64 21.76
CA VAL A 237 1.54 -6.91 22.96
C VAL A 237 0.68 -7.81 23.84
N GLU A 238 -0.24 -8.57 23.27
CA GLU A 238 -1.15 -9.45 24.01
C GLU A 238 -0.42 -10.50 24.86
N VAL A 239 0.66 -11.06 24.33
CA VAL A 239 1.50 -12.03 25.05
C VAL A 239 2.53 -11.37 25.99
N GLY A 240 2.52 -10.02 26.11
CA GLY A 240 3.34 -9.30 27.08
C GLY A 240 4.80 -9.05 26.65
N LEU A 241 5.14 -9.12 25.37
CA LEU A 241 6.51 -8.86 24.87
C LEU A 241 6.91 -7.37 24.97
N GLY A 242 5.94 -6.47 25.18
CA GLY A 242 6.17 -5.05 25.32
C GLY A 242 4.92 -4.24 25.00
N VAL A 243 5.11 -2.95 24.78
CA VAL A 243 4.05 -2.02 24.35
C VAL A 243 4.23 -1.67 22.87
N GLY A 244 3.15 -1.24 22.22
CA GLY A 244 3.22 -0.90 20.80
C GLY A 244 2.22 0.18 20.39
N PHE A 245 2.55 0.92 19.36
CA PHE A 245 1.64 1.89 18.76
C PHE A 245 0.85 1.26 17.61
N VAL A 246 -0.46 1.43 17.64
CA VAL A 246 -1.36 0.95 16.58
C VAL A 246 -2.39 2.02 16.21
N SER A 247 -2.97 1.89 15.03
CA SER A 247 -4.11 2.70 14.63
C SER A 247 -5.32 2.44 15.50
N ARG A 248 -6.05 3.47 15.85
CA ARG A 248 -7.34 3.36 16.54
C ARG A 248 -8.35 2.52 15.75
N TRP A 249 -8.25 2.52 14.42
CA TRP A 249 -9.04 1.64 13.55
C TRP A 249 -8.73 0.17 13.79
N ALA A 250 -7.48 -0.18 14.05
CA ALA A 250 -7.04 -1.56 14.21
C ALA A 250 -7.54 -2.21 15.50
N ILE A 251 -7.75 -1.42 16.56
CA ILE A 251 -8.19 -1.95 17.86
C ILE A 251 -9.66 -1.66 18.18
N ALA A 252 -10.39 -0.96 17.31
CA ALA A 252 -11.77 -0.58 17.56
C ALA A 252 -12.70 -1.80 17.81
N LYS A 253 -12.42 -2.92 17.16
CA LYS A 253 -13.16 -4.18 17.36
C LYS A 253 -12.74 -4.85 18.66
N ASP A 254 -11.44 -4.91 18.93
CA ASP A 254 -10.87 -5.56 20.13
C ASP A 254 -11.37 -4.90 21.40
N LEU A 255 -11.38 -3.56 21.46
CA LEU A 255 -11.92 -2.81 22.59
C LEU A 255 -13.41 -3.09 22.86
N ARG A 256 -14.21 -3.28 21.80
CA ARG A 256 -15.64 -3.62 21.94
C ARG A 256 -15.87 -5.04 22.42
N LEU A 257 -14.98 -5.95 22.10
CA LEU A 257 -15.06 -7.36 22.49
C LEU A 257 -14.42 -7.64 23.85
N GLY A 258 -13.78 -6.63 24.48
CA GLY A 258 -13.12 -6.79 25.77
C GLY A 258 -11.82 -7.60 25.71
N ASN A 259 -11.11 -7.50 24.60
CA ASN A 259 -9.83 -8.18 24.40
C ASN A 259 -8.74 -7.64 25.34
N ASN A 260 -7.62 -8.38 25.44
CA ASN A 260 -6.55 -8.25 26.43
C ASN A 260 -5.65 -6.99 26.25
N PHE A 261 -6.23 -5.89 25.73
CA PHE A 261 -5.51 -4.63 25.54
C PHE A 261 -6.08 -3.49 26.35
N LYS A 262 -5.18 -2.59 26.77
CA LYS A 262 -5.51 -1.26 27.27
C LYS A 262 -4.86 -0.22 26.39
N ILE A 263 -5.57 0.87 26.12
CA ILE A 263 -4.95 2.09 25.60
C ILE A 263 -4.30 2.79 26.79
N VAL A 264 -3.02 3.11 26.63
CA VAL A 264 -2.23 3.90 27.58
C VAL A 264 -2.13 5.32 27.05
N GLU A 265 -2.65 6.28 27.78
CA GLU A 265 -2.54 7.68 27.41
C GLU A 265 -1.13 8.20 27.67
N ILE A 266 -0.63 9.07 26.79
CA ILE A 266 0.69 9.70 26.92
C ILE A 266 0.46 11.18 27.22
N GLU A 267 0.97 11.66 28.35
CA GLU A 267 0.80 13.07 28.74
C GLU A 267 1.36 14.01 27.70
N GLY A 268 0.54 14.96 27.27
CA GLY A 268 0.92 15.99 26.28
C GLY A 268 1.14 15.48 24.86
N LEU A 269 0.89 14.20 24.56
CA LEU A 269 1.08 13.65 23.23
C LEU A 269 -0.16 12.94 22.67
N THR A 270 -0.69 13.48 21.56
CA THR A 270 -1.67 12.81 20.72
C THR A 270 -1.12 12.68 19.31
N ILE A 271 -1.01 11.47 18.81
CA ILE A 271 -0.41 11.21 17.50
C ILE A 271 -1.52 11.08 16.45
N LYS A 272 -1.82 12.18 15.76
CA LYS A 272 -2.77 12.21 14.65
C LYS A 272 -2.04 12.13 13.32
N ARG A 273 -2.66 11.45 12.34
CA ARG A 273 -2.17 11.37 10.96
C ARG A 273 -3.31 11.40 9.95
N GLN A 274 -2.96 11.62 8.69
CA GLN A 274 -3.89 11.50 7.57
C GLN A 274 -3.61 10.20 6.82
N PHE A 275 -4.66 9.48 6.45
CA PHE A 275 -4.58 8.48 5.41
C PHE A 275 -4.71 9.17 4.06
N LEU A 276 -3.82 8.83 3.14
CA LEU A 276 -3.68 9.50 1.86
C LEU A 276 -3.96 8.54 0.72
N VAL A 277 -4.70 9.00 -0.29
CA VAL A 277 -4.67 8.39 -1.62
C VAL A 277 -3.39 8.83 -2.29
N VAL A 278 -2.69 7.92 -2.96
CA VAL A 278 -1.48 8.20 -3.73
C VAL A 278 -1.64 7.68 -5.15
N TYR A 279 -1.23 8.47 -6.14
CA TYR A 279 -1.25 8.15 -7.56
C TYR A 279 -0.07 8.81 -8.28
N ALA A 280 0.29 8.32 -9.46
CA ALA A 280 1.44 8.81 -10.21
C ALA A 280 1.29 10.31 -10.55
N SER A 281 2.40 11.05 -10.52
CA SER A 281 2.46 12.42 -11.03
C SER A 281 2.25 12.41 -12.55
N GLY A 282 1.53 13.41 -13.06
CA GLY A 282 1.14 13.49 -14.47
C GLY A 282 -0.36 13.67 -14.62
N PRO A 283 -1.00 13.03 -15.61
CA PRO A 283 -2.45 13.04 -15.76
C PRO A 283 -3.16 12.50 -14.51
N GLU A 284 -4.34 13.01 -14.22
CA GLU A 284 -5.15 12.46 -13.13
C GLU A 284 -5.56 11.02 -13.44
N PRO A 285 -5.75 10.17 -12.40
CA PRO A 285 -6.35 8.85 -12.60
C PRO A 285 -7.66 8.97 -13.36
N GLN A 286 -7.92 8.05 -14.28
CA GLN A 286 -9.13 8.04 -15.10
C GLN A 286 -9.90 6.73 -14.93
N GLY A 287 -11.07 6.61 -15.54
CA GLY A 287 -11.88 5.40 -15.50
C GLY A 287 -12.23 4.97 -14.07
N LEU A 288 -12.15 3.67 -13.79
CA LEU A 288 -12.50 3.10 -12.47
C LEU A 288 -11.64 3.64 -11.31
N ALA A 289 -10.40 3.99 -11.56
CA ALA A 289 -9.52 4.57 -10.54
C ALA A 289 -10.00 5.97 -10.14
N LEU A 290 -10.43 6.80 -11.09
CA LEU A 290 -11.02 8.12 -10.81
C LEU A 290 -12.34 7.97 -10.04
N GLU A 291 -13.23 7.07 -10.47
CA GLU A 291 -14.52 6.85 -9.82
C GLU A 291 -14.34 6.35 -8.38
N PHE A 292 -13.42 5.41 -8.15
CA PHE A 292 -13.14 4.92 -6.80
C PHE A 292 -12.51 6.01 -5.91
N ARG A 293 -11.59 6.83 -6.46
CA ARG A 293 -11.03 7.98 -5.76
C ARG A 293 -12.12 8.98 -5.35
N ARG A 294 -13.03 9.35 -6.28
CA ARG A 294 -14.16 10.25 -6.00
C ARG A 294 -15.09 9.67 -4.93
N PHE A 295 -15.40 8.39 -5.05
CA PHE A 295 -16.24 7.66 -4.10
C PHE A 295 -15.66 7.72 -2.68
N ILE A 296 -14.36 7.42 -2.52
CA ILE A 296 -13.69 7.43 -1.20
C ILE A 296 -13.68 8.83 -0.60
N ILE A 297 -13.33 9.86 -1.37
CA ILE A 297 -13.28 11.23 -0.88
C ILE A 297 -14.66 11.72 -0.44
N ALA A 298 -15.70 11.42 -1.21
CA ALA A 298 -17.08 11.76 -0.86
C ALA A 298 -17.52 11.07 0.43
N ARG A 299 -17.24 9.78 0.60
CA ARG A 299 -17.59 9.00 1.82
C ARG A 299 -16.82 9.49 3.05
N ALA A 300 -15.55 9.82 2.91
CA ALA A 300 -14.75 10.40 3.98
C ALA A 300 -15.28 11.77 4.43
N GLY A 301 -15.75 12.59 3.50
CA GLY A 301 -16.41 13.87 3.81
C GLY A 301 -17.67 13.69 4.66
N MET A 302 -18.51 12.70 4.33
CA MET A 302 -19.71 12.38 5.12
C MET A 302 -19.38 11.92 6.54
N GLN A 303 -18.35 11.13 6.73
CA GLN A 303 -17.93 10.67 8.06
C GLN A 303 -17.42 11.84 8.94
N ARG A 304 -16.72 12.81 8.37
CA ARG A 304 -16.29 14.03 9.08
C ARG A 304 -17.47 14.85 9.55
N THR A 305 -18.52 14.99 8.76
CA THR A 305 -19.74 15.74 9.10
C THR A 305 -20.50 15.04 10.24
N LEU A 306 -20.69 13.72 10.17
CA LEU A 306 -21.37 12.94 11.21
C LEU A 306 -20.60 12.91 12.54
N ALA A 307 -19.26 12.93 12.51
CA ALA A 307 -18.45 12.97 13.71
C ALA A 307 -18.51 14.35 14.41
N ARG A 308 -18.67 15.46 13.64
CA ARG A 308 -18.84 16.81 14.19
C ARG A 308 -20.20 17.03 14.85
N THR A 309 -21.27 16.40 14.30
CA THR A 309 -22.63 16.53 14.85
C THR A 309 -22.88 15.64 16.08
N ARG A 310 -21.98 14.71 16.41
CA ARG A 310 -22.08 13.83 17.59
C ARG A 310 -21.20 14.25 18.78
N ARG A 311 -20.57 15.40 18.73
CA ARG A 311 -19.97 16.01 19.94
C ARG A 311 -21.05 16.82 20.63
N PRO A 312 -21.36 16.47 21.91
CA PRO A 312 -22.32 17.23 22.72
C PRO A 312 -21.81 18.63 23.00
#